data_1b03e426106d5cf4aa04c378729882e8
#
_entry.id   1b03e426106d5cf4aa04c378729882e8
#
_cell.length_a   1.000
_cell.length_b   1.000
_cell.length_c   1.000
_cell.angle_alpha   90.00
_cell.angle_beta   90.00
_cell.angle_gamma   90.00
#
_symmetry.space_group_name_H-M   'P 1'
#
loop_
_entity.id
_entity.type
_entity.pdbx_description
1 polymer ?
#
loop_
_entity_poly.entity_id
_entity_poly.type
_entity_poly.pdbx_seq_one_letter_code
_entity_poly.pdbx_strand_id
1 'polypeptide(L)'
;MDIRKIPVFCINLDRRPERYNLFSAQRGINELNIQRVSAVDGAKINPVKSPYISNQTKINILHKTRRSHGEIDTIGAIGCSLSHYSVWKKFLETDSPYCLVLEDDAQVRSGLAELVIEASRDVPDFDVWLLSYKLYDKTLLPYTKAWKSPVNFWGTSAYIVSRAGAKRLMEDFFPIECHLDKYMCLKQLLGKLRIIVHPTFKTYTLPYGTDIQLNKCSLCNYPDDFKDGILVKKYMLVAPITYGLIITLLFGMSFS
;
A
#
# COMPACT_ATOMS: atom_id res chain seq x y z
N MET A 1 14.91 -3.96 -15.30
CA MET A 1 15.12 -4.40 -13.90
C MET A 1 14.87 -5.90 -13.82
N ASP A 2 15.73 -6.68 -13.14
CA ASP A 2 15.56 -8.12 -12.94
C ASP A 2 15.30 -8.41 -11.46
N ILE A 3 14.08 -8.82 -11.11
CA ILE A 3 13.70 -9.07 -9.72
C ILE A 3 14.38 -10.27 -9.07
N ARG A 4 15.07 -11.12 -9.86
CA ARG A 4 15.92 -12.21 -9.34
C ARG A 4 17.24 -11.69 -8.74
N LYS A 5 17.62 -10.45 -9.10
CA LYS A 5 18.89 -9.80 -8.70
C LYS A 5 18.73 -8.71 -7.65
N ILE A 6 17.50 -8.40 -7.25
CA ILE A 6 17.21 -7.44 -6.19
C ILE A 6 16.76 -8.16 -4.91
N PRO A 7 16.87 -7.54 -3.73
CA PRO A 7 16.30 -8.10 -2.50
C PRO A 7 14.80 -8.32 -2.64
N VAL A 8 14.34 -9.50 -2.20
CA VAL A 8 12.91 -9.85 -2.14
C VAL A 8 12.58 -10.18 -0.69
N PHE A 9 11.67 -9.42 -0.11
CA PHE A 9 11.24 -9.60 1.28
C PHE A 9 9.81 -10.12 1.31
N CYS A 10 9.58 -11.21 2.07
CA CYS A 10 8.25 -11.72 2.36
C CYS A 10 7.90 -11.45 3.82
N ILE A 11 6.87 -10.65 4.05
CA ILE A 11 6.33 -10.34 5.37
C ILE A 11 5.40 -11.46 5.81
N ASN A 12 5.67 -12.08 6.96
CA ASN A 12 4.82 -13.13 7.53
C ASN A 12 4.86 -13.09 9.05
N LEU A 13 3.69 -13.24 9.69
CA LEU A 13 3.56 -13.36 11.14
C LEU A 13 4.15 -14.69 11.65
N ASP A 14 4.98 -14.64 12.68
CA ASP A 14 5.60 -15.86 13.24
C ASP A 14 4.57 -16.86 13.78
N ARG A 15 3.42 -16.40 14.23
CA ARG A 15 2.30 -17.24 14.68
C ARG A 15 1.46 -17.83 13.52
N ARG A 16 1.80 -17.51 12.27
CA ARG A 16 1.10 -17.99 11.06
C ARG A 16 2.08 -18.71 10.10
N PRO A 17 2.84 -19.72 10.59
CA PRO A 17 3.80 -20.45 9.78
C PRO A 17 3.13 -21.18 8.60
N GLU A 18 1.88 -21.61 8.76
CA GLU A 18 1.11 -22.28 7.71
C GLU A 18 0.93 -21.39 6.49
N ARG A 19 0.76 -20.07 6.65
CA ARG A 19 0.64 -19.12 5.54
C ARG A 19 1.96 -19.01 4.77
N TYR A 20 3.08 -18.94 5.49
CA TYR A 20 4.40 -18.92 4.85
C TYR A 20 4.70 -20.22 4.11
N ASN A 21 4.29 -21.37 4.64
CA ASN A 21 4.46 -22.67 3.97
C ASN A 21 3.67 -22.72 2.66
N LEU A 22 2.41 -22.23 2.66
CA LEU A 22 1.60 -22.11 1.44
C LEU A 22 2.20 -21.12 0.44
N PHE A 23 2.70 -19.98 0.93
CA PHE A 23 3.38 -18.99 0.09
C PHE A 23 4.63 -19.58 -0.56
N SER A 24 5.52 -20.22 0.20
CA SER A 24 6.76 -20.78 -0.28
C SER A 24 6.60 -21.99 -1.22
N ALA A 25 5.45 -22.66 -1.19
CA ALA A 25 5.11 -23.76 -2.09
C ALA A 25 4.66 -23.30 -3.50
N GLN A 26 4.49 -22.02 -3.74
CA GLN A 26 4.10 -21.50 -5.05
C GLN A 26 5.25 -21.65 -6.07
N ARG A 27 4.94 -22.06 -7.29
CA ARG A 27 5.95 -22.35 -8.33
C ARG A 27 6.87 -21.17 -8.67
N GLY A 28 6.34 -19.95 -8.68
CA GLY A 28 7.13 -18.75 -8.99
C GLY A 28 8.11 -18.33 -7.88
N ILE A 29 8.01 -18.92 -6.70
CA ILE A 29 8.90 -18.62 -5.56
C ILE A 29 10.32 -19.09 -5.82
N ASN A 30 10.50 -20.24 -6.49
CA ASN A 30 11.82 -20.82 -6.77
C ASN A 30 12.66 -19.94 -7.70
N GLU A 31 12.07 -18.99 -8.39
CA GLU A 31 12.74 -18.05 -9.28
C GLU A 31 13.34 -16.85 -8.53
N LEU A 32 12.97 -16.65 -7.25
CA LEU A 32 13.28 -15.47 -6.47
C LEU A 32 14.11 -15.79 -5.23
N ASN A 33 15.05 -14.91 -4.91
CA ASN A 33 15.82 -15.01 -3.65
C ASN A 33 15.07 -14.33 -2.51
N ILE A 34 14.11 -15.06 -1.92
CA ILE A 34 13.19 -14.52 -0.94
C ILE A 34 13.76 -14.61 0.47
N GLN A 35 13.80 -13.47 1.14
CA GLN A 35 14.07 -13.37 2.56
C GLN A 35 12.76 -13.20 3.34
N ARG A 36 12.41 -14.18 4.18
CA ARG A 36 11.30 -14.01 5.13
C ARG A 36 11.65 -12.95 6.16
N VAL A 37 10.70 -12.07 6.42
CA VAL A 37 10.78 -11.05 7.48
C VAL A 37 9.65 -11.31 8.46
N SER A 38 10.00 -11.48 9.74
CA SER A 38 9.01 -11.60 10.82
C SER A 38 8.20 -10.32 10.91
N ALA A 39 6.90 -10.44 10.68
CA ALA A 39 5.98 -9.32 10.78
C ALA A 39 5.81 -8.86 12.24
N VAL A 40 5.57 -7.60 12.42
CA VAL A 40 5.20 -7.04 13.72
C VAL A 40 3.79 -7.52 14.09
N ASP A 41 3.71 -8.33 15.15
CA ASP A 41 2.41 -8.81 15.63
C ASP A 41 1.67 -7.71 16.39
N GLY A 42 0.62 -7.17 15.76
CA GLY A 42 -0.22 -6.16 16.37
C GLY A 42 -0.79 -6.57 17.73
N ALA A 43 -1.06 -7.86 17.93
CA ALA A 43 -1.59 -8.36 19.22
C ALA A 43 -0.61 -8.14 20.40
N LYS A 44 0.67 -7.94 20.13
CA LYS A 44 1.70 -7.65 21.14
C LYS A 44 1.87 -6.16 21.41
N ILE A 45 1.15 -5.28 20.70
CA ILE A 45 1.25 -3.83 20.84
C ILE A 45 0.18 -3.33 21.81
N ASN A 46 0.58 -2.56 22.82
CA ASN A 46 -0.37 -1.79 23.61
C ASN A 46 -0.69 -0.48 22.87
N PRO A 47 -1.92 -0.30 22.33
CA PRO A 47 -2.23 0.88 21.52
C PRO A 47 -2.14 2.18 22.31
N VAL A 48 -2.52 2.17 23.59
CA VAL A 48 -2.53 3.36 24.45
C VAL A 48 -1.10 3.89 24.70
N LYS A 49 -0.17 2.98 24.97
CA LYS A 49 1.23 3.32 25.31
C LYS A 49 2.11 3.54 24.09
N SER A 50 1.67 3.12 22.90
CA SER A 50 2.49 3.22 21.70
C SER A 50 2.69 4.68 21.25
N PRO A 51 3.93 5.16 21.07
CA PRO A 51 4.19 6.48 20.52
C PRO A 51 3.98 6.54 19.00
N TYR A 52 3.86 5.39 18.34
CA TYR A 52 3.74 5.27 16.88
C TYR A 52 2.32 5.47 16.37
N ILE A 53 1.33 5.56 17.25
CA ILE A 53 -0.10 5.59 16.90
C ILE A 53 -0.68 6.95 17.28
N SER A 54 -1.41 7.59 16.36
CA SER A 54 -2.07 8.87 16.65
C SER A 54 -3.17 8.70 17.70
N ASN A 55 -3.50 9.79 18.41
CA ASN A 55 -4.52 9.74 19.46
C ASN A 55 -5.89 9.33 18.89
N GLN A 56 -6.25 9.81 17.69
CA GLN A 56 -7.50 9.40 17.06
C GLN A 56 -7.52 7.92 16.73
N THR A 57 -6.42 7.39 16.20
CA THR A 57 -6.30 5.95 15.89
C THR A 57 -6.36 5.10 17.16
N LYS A 58 -5.77 5.55 18.28
CA LYS A 58 -5.91 4.87 19.58
C LYS A 58 -7.38 4.78 20.01
N ILE A 59 -8.11 5.89 19.91
CA ILE A 59 -9.55 5.94 20.23
C ILE A 59 -10.32 4.96 19.32
N ASN A 60 -10.07 5.00 18.01
CA ASN A 60 -10.72 4.12 17.05
C ASN A 60 -10.50 2.62 17.38
N ILE A 61 -9.26 2.24 17.71
CA ILE A 61 -8.91 0.86 18.07
C ILE A 61 -9.61 0.43 19.37
N LEU A 62 -9.62 1.29 20.39
CA LEU A 62 -10.24 0.98 21.68
C LEU A 62 -11.75 0.79 21.57
N HIS A 63 -12.41 1.61 20.78
CA HIS A 63 -13.86 1.58 20.59
C HIS A 63 -14.29 0.73 19.38
N LYS A 64 -13.36 0.18 18.60
CA LYS A 64 -13.62 -0.58 17.35
C LYS A 64 -14.52 0.22 16.40
N THR A 65 -14.25 1.51 16.24
CA THR A 65 -15.01 2.44 15.40
C THR A 65 -14.09 3.21 14.49
N ARG A 66 -14.60 3.62 13.33
CA ARG A 66 -13.90 4.48 12.37
C ARG A 66 -14.92 5.30 11.58
N ARG A 67 -14.51 6.44 11.08
CA ARG A 67 -15.36 7.37 10.32
C ARG A 67 -15.27 7.14 8.82
N SER A 68 -14.20 6.50 8.38
CA SER A 68 -13.95 6.17 6.97
C SER A 68 -13.20 4.85 6.84
N HIS A 69 -13.24 4.21 5.67
CA HIS A 69 -12.49 2.98 5.41
C HIS A 69 -10.97 3.18 5.40
N GLY A 70 -10.51 4.41 5.27
CA GLY A 70 -9.09 4.73 5.38
C GLY A 70 -8.58 4.77 6.82
N GLU A 71 -9.46 4.96 7.81
CA GLU A 71 -9.09 4.98 9.23
C GLU A 71 -8.90 3.57 9.79
N ILE A 72 -7.98 3.44 10.74
CA ILE A 72 -7.66 2.19 11.42
C ILE A 72 -8.52 2.05 12.68
N ASP A 73 -9.18 0.89 12.83
CA ASP A 73 -9.94 0.48 14.01
C ASP A 73 -9.47 -0.86 14.58
N THR A 74 -8.35 -1.40 14.09
CA THR A 74 -7.75 -2.65 14.55
C THR A 74 -6.26 -2.52 14.80
N ILE A 75 -5.77 -3.20 15.81
CA ILE A 75 -4.34 -3.22 16.13
C ILE A 75 -3.53 -4.03 15.10
N GLY A 76 -4.17 -4.97 14.40
CA GLY A 76 -3.54 -5.73 13.32
C GLY A 76 -3.07 -4.85 12.16
N ALA A 77 -3.85 -3.81 11.82
CA ALA A 77 -3.46 -2.83 10.79
C ALA A 77 -2.22 -2.01 11.19
N ILE A 78 -2.04 -1.71 12.48
CA ILE A 78 -0.80 -1.11 13.00
C ILE A 78 0.37 -2.07 12.83
N GLY A 79 0.19 -3.36 13.17
CA GLY A 79 1.20 -4.39 12.95
C GLY A 79 1.62 -4.49 11.48
N CYS A 80 0.66 -4.45 10.56
CA CYS A 80 0.92 -4.43 9.12
C CYS A 80 1.77 -3.21 8.72
N SER A 81 1.35 -2.00 9.09
CA SER A 81 2.07 -0.76 8.77
C SER A 81 3.50 -0.77 9.31
N LEU A 82 3.71 -1.22 10.55
CA LEU A 82 5.05 -1.35 11.16
C LEU A 82 5.90 -2.44 10.49
N SER A 83 5.29 -3.50 9.99
CA SER A 83 5.99 -4.57 9.26
C SER A 83 6.57 -4.04 7.95
N HIS A 84 5.78 -3.30 7.18
CA HIS A 84 6.25 -2.66 5.95
C HIS A 84 7.35 -1.61 6.24
N TYR A 85 7.18 -0.80 7.29
CA TYR A 85 8.21 0.14 7.73
C TYR A 85 9.54 -0.57 8.05
N SER A 86 9.49 -1.71 8.74
CA SER A 86 10.68 -2.50 9.06
C SER A 86 11.37 -3.05 7.81
N VAL A 87 10.60 -3.45 6.80
CA VAL A 87 11.12 -3.89 5.50
C VAL A 87 11.81 -2.74 4.76
N TRP A 88 11.21 -1.55 4.73
CA TRP A 88 11.85 -0.39 4.09
C TRP A 88 13.16 -0.03 4.79
N LYS A 89 13.19 -0.06 6.13
CA LYS A 89 14.41 0.15 6.89
C LYS A 89 15.50 -0.87 6.51
N LYS A 90 15.14 -2.16 6.51
CA LYS A 90 16.05 -3.24 6.13
C LYS A 90 16.53 -3.13 4.68
N PHE A 91 15.65 -2.75 3.76
CA PHE A 91 16.03 -2.49 2.38
C PHE A 91 17.07 -1.38 2.26
N LEU A 92 16.92 -0.29 3.02
CA LEU A 92 17.86 0.83 3.00
C LEU A 92 19.25 0.48 3.56
N GLU A 93 19.40 -0.64 4.27
CA GLU A 93 20.68 -1.19 4.71
C GLU A 93 21.43 -1.95 3.58
N THR A 94 20.77 -2.24 2.45
CA THR A 94 21.39 -2.84 1.26
C THR A 94 21.86 -1.76 0.28
N ASP A 95 22.66 -2.10 -0.71
CA ASP A 95 23.08 -1.18 -1.79
C ASP A 95 22.15 -1.25 -3.03
N SER A 96 21.13 -2.09 -2.99
CA SER A 96 20.22 -2.28 -4.13
C SER A 96 19.41 -1.00 -4.42
N PRO A 97 19.19 -0.64 -5.70
CA PRO A 97 18.33 0.49 -6.07
C PRO A 97 16.84 0.22 -5.87
N TYR A 98 16.45 -1.06 -5.82
CA TYR A 98 15.07 -1.51 -5.68
C TYR A 98 14.97 -2.71 -4.76
N CYS A 99 13.80 -2.94 -4.17
CA CYS A 99 13.43 -4.24 -3.60
C CYS A 99 12.00 -4.61 -3.96
N LEU A 100 11.71 -5.90 -3.96
CA LEU A 100 10.36 -6.45 -4.06
C LEU A 100 9.86 -6.77 -2.65
N VAL A 101 8.69 -6.28 -2.30
CA VAL A 101 8.00 -6.54 -1.03
C VAL A 101 6.77 -7.39 -1.32
N LEU A 102 6.64 -8.49 -0.59
CA LEU A 102 5.54 -9.44 -0.68
C LEU A 102 4.94 -9.67 0.70
N GLU A 103 3.62 -9.79 0.79
CA GLU A 103 2.94 -10.36 1.95
C GLU A 103 2.75 -11.88 1.72
N ASP A 104 2.53 -12.63 2.77
CA ASP A 104 2.41 -14.10 2.71
C ASP A 104 1.14 -14.61 2.01
N ASP A 105 0.26 -13.70 1.58
CA ASP A 105 -0.90 -13.97 0.74
C ASP A 105 -0.73 -13.49 -0.71
N ALA A 106 0.40 -12.93 -1.07
CA ALA A 106 0.68 -12.56 -2.45
C ALA A 106 0.74 -13.80 -3.35
N GLN A 107 0.06 -13.75 -4.51
CA GLN A 107 0.17 -14.79 -5.52
C GLN A 107 1.43 -14.57 -6.38
N VAL A 108 2.37 -15.51 -6.34
CA VAL A 108 3.59 -15.51 -7.14
C VAL A 108 3.53 -16.65 -8.16
N ARG A 109 3.20 -16.32 -9.41
CA ARG A 109 3.11 -17.28 -10.50
C ARG A 109 4.48 -17.51 -11.13
N SER A 110 4.70 -18.70 -11.73
CA SER A 110 5.82 -18.92 -12.65
C SER A 110 5.82 -17.87 -13.74
N GLY A 111 7.01 -17.40 -14.13
CA GLY A 111 7.18 -16.37 -15.14
C GLY A 111 6.94 -14.94 -14.62
N LEU A 112 6.72 -14.74 -13.32
CA LEU A 112 6.60 -13.39 -12.76
C LEU A 112 7.86 -12.56 -13.02
N ALA A 113 9.03 -13.18 -12.89
CA ALA A 113 10.30 -12.49 -13.11
C ALA A 113 10.44 -12.02 -14.56
N GLU A 114 10.11 -12.85 -15.53
CA GLU A 114 10.12 -12.52 -16.95
C GLU A 114 9.16 -11.38 -17.27
N LEU A 115 7.94 -11.42 -16.73
CA LEU A 115 6.95 -10.37 -16.95
C LEU A 115 7.42 -9.03 -16.38
N VAL A 116 8.02 -9.02 -15.18
CA VAL A 116 8.58 -7.79 -14.60
C VAL A 116 9.78 -7.30 -15.41
N ILE A 117 10.66 -8.18 -15.86
CA ILE A 117 11.82 -7.82 -16.70
C ILE A 117 11.33 -7.16 -17.99
N GLU A 118 10.35 -7.77 -18.66
CA GLU A 118 9.79 -7.25 -19.91
C GLU A 118 9.14 -5.89 -19.68
N ALA A 119 8.24 -5.77 -18.71
CA ALA A 119 7.56 -4.52 -18.36
C ALA A 119 8.55 -3.42 -17.92
N SER A 120 9.69 -3.79 -17.35
CA SER A 120 10.69 -2.81 -16.90
C SER A 120 11.57 -2.22 -18.00
N ARG A 121 11.41 -2.63 -19.27
CA ARG A 121 12.19 -2.08 -20.39
C ARG A 121 11.89 -0.60 -20.65
N ASP A 122 10.65 -0.18 -20.42
CA ASP A 122 10.15 1.18 -20.59
C ASP A 122 9.56 1.76 -19.29
N VAL A 123 9.92 1.18 -18.14
CA VAL A 123 9.43 1.65 -16.85
C VAL A 123 9.91 3.09 -16.61
N PRO A 124 8.99 4.02 -16.32
CA PRO A 124 9.37 5.39 -16.01
C PRO A 124 9.96 5.47 -14.59
N ASP A 125 10.45 6.63 -14.23
CA ASP A 125 10.82 6.92 -12.85
C ASP A 125 9.64 6.72 -11.91
N PHE A 126 9.83 5.95 -10.84
CA PHE A 126 8.81 5.66 -9.84
C PHE A 126 9.40 5.56 -8.43
N ASP A 127 8.55 5.71 -7.44
CA ASP A 127 8.84 5.42 -6.06
C ASP A 127 8.30 4.06 -5.65
N VAL A 128 7.07 3.75 -6.09
CA VAL A 128 6.40 2.46 -5.86
C VAL A 128 5.77 1.97 -7.16
N TRP A 129 6.04 0.73 -7.52
CA TRP A 129 5.34 0.01 -8.58
C TRP A 129 4.49 -1.07 -7.93
N LEU A 130 3.16 -0.86 -7.90
CA LEU A 130 2.23 -1.85 -7.36
C LEU A 130 2.07 -3.01 -8.35
N LEU A 131 2.36 -4.21 -7.88
CA LEU A 131 2.12 -5.46 -8.61
C LEU A 131 0.78 -6.08 -8.23
N SER A 132 0.30 -5.86 -7.00
CA SER A 132 -1.01 -6.27 -6.53
C SER A 132 -1.76 -5.06 -5.97
N TYR A 133 -2.98 -4.82 -6.48
CA TYR A 133 -3.83 -3.71 -6.05
C TYR A 133 -5.28 -3.96 -6.47
N LYS A 134 -6.20 -3.33 -5.75
CA LYS A 134 -7.61 -3.17 -6.16
C LYS A 134 -7.91 -1.68 -6.24
N LEU A 135 -8.73 -1.28 -7.20
CA LEU A 135 -9.14 0.13 -7.37
C LEU A 135 -10.54 0.32 -6.78
N TYR A 136 -10.72 1.40 -6.02
CA TYR A 136 -12.03 1.77 -5.49
C TYR A 136 -13.00 2.18 -6.59
N ASP A 137 -12.55 3.01 -7.52
CA ASP A 137 -13.37 3.65 -8.55
C ASP A 137 -12.94 3.30 -9.98
N LYS A 138 -12.05 2.31 -10.13
CA LYS A 138 -11.42 1.90 -11.39
C LYS A 138 -10.64 3.02 -12.10
N THR A 139 -10.34 4.13 -11.41
CA THR A 139 -9.66 5.27 -12.00
C THR A 139 -8.16 5.04 -12.06
N LEU A 140 -7.64 5.01 -13.28
CA LEU A 140 -6.21 4.99 -13.59
C LEU A 140 -5.89 6.22 -14.44
N LEU A 141 -5.09 7.13 -13.91
CA LEU A 141 -4.62 8.28 -14.67
C LEU A 141 -3.47 7.87 -15.61
N PRO A 142 -3.36 8.45 -16.81
CA PRO A 142 -2.18 8.30 -17.63
C PRO A 142 -0.93 8.77 -16.86
N TYR A 143 0.14 7.97 -16.86
CA TYR A 143 1.44 8.36 -16.33
C TYR A 143 2.46 8.52 -17.48
N THR A 144 2.52 7.51 -18.34
CA THR A 144 3.16 7.57 -19.65
C THR A 144 2.24 6.91 -20.69
N LYS A 145 2.71 6.72 -21.93
CA LYS A 145 1.96 6.01 -22.97
C LYS A 145 1.54 4.60 -22.52
N ALA A 146 2.44 3.87 -21.85
CA ALA A 146 2.22 2.48 -21.41
C ALA A 146 1.81 2.37 -19.93
N TRP A 147 2.23 3.29 -19.06
CA TRP A 147 2.08 3.21 -17.62
C TRP A 147 0.94 4.07 -17.10
N LYS A 148 0.33 3.62 -16.01
CA LYS A 148 -0.77 4.31 -15.33
C LYS A 148 -0.41 4.61 -13.88
N SER A 149 -1.11 5.58 -13.30
CA SER A 149 -1.04 5.93 -11.88
C SER A 149 -2.39 5.69 -11.24
N PRO A 150 -2.50 4.86 -10.18
CA PRO A 150 -3.75 4.64 -9.48
C PRO A 150 -4.04 5.83 -8.57
N VAL A 151 -5.24 6.38 -8.63
CA VAL A 151 -5.60 7.53 -7.77
C VAL A 151 -6.00 7.06 -6.38
N ASN A 152 -6.77 5.99 -6.30
CA ASN A 152 -7.26 5.44 -5.05
C ASN A 152 -7.28 3.91 -5.15
N PHE A 153 -6.52 3.26 -4.30
CA PHE A 153 -6.36 1.82 -4.32
C PHE A 153 -6.30 1.26 -2.89
N TRP A 154 -6.46 -0.03 -2.80
CA TRP A 154 -6.22 -0.83 -1.61
C TRP A 154 -5.39 -2.06 -1.93
N GLY A 155 -4.69 -2.52 -0.89
CA GLY A 155 -3.81 -3.68 -0.97
C GLY A 155 -2.37 -3.31 -1.30
N THR A 156 -1.48 -3.88 -0.51
CA THR A 156 -0.03 -3.71 -0.58
C THR A 156 0.68 -5.06 -0.57
N SER A 157 -0.03 -6.12 -0.98
CA SER A 157 0.48 -7.50 -0.85
C SER A 157 1.68 -7.81 -1.76
N ALA A 158 1.87 -7.04 -2.86
CA ALA A 158 3.03 -7.16 -3.73
C ALA A 158 3.36 -5.81 -4.39
N TYR A 159 4.56 -5.30 -4.18
CA TYR A 159 5.05 -4.08 -4.85
C TYR A 159 6.57 -4.03 -4.92
N ILE A 160 7.07 -3.31 -5.91
CA ILE A 160 8.48 -2.94 -6.01
C ILE A 160 8.61 -1.51 -5.50
N VAL A 161 9.59 -1.27 -4.64
CA VAL A 161 9.89 0.06 -4.14
C VAL A 161 11.31 0.46 -4.50
N SER A 162 11.48 1.70 -4.97
CA SER A 162 12.79 2.27 -5.22
C SER A 162 13.42 2.76 -3.90
N ARG A 163 14.74 2.90 -3.89
CA ARG A 163 15.45 3.44 -2.72
C ARG A 163 14.98 4.84 -2.34
N ALA A 164 14.71 5.69 -3.32
CA ALA A 164 14.12 7.01 -3.10
C ALA A 164 12.69 6.89 -2.56
N GLY A 165 11.88 5.96 -3.10
CA GLY A 165 10.53 5.69 -2.66
C GLY A 165 10.48 5.21 -1.21
N ALA A 166 11.38 4.30 -0.81
CA ALA A 166 11.47 3.83 0.58
C ALA A 166 11.77 4.99 1.55
N LYS A 167 12.70 5.87 1.22
CA LYS A 167 12.99 7.07 2.02
C LYS A 167 11.76 7.96 2.14
N ARG A 168 11.08 8.28 1.01
CA ARG A 168 9.87 9.10 1.00
C ARG A 168 8.71 8.46 1.78
N LEU A 169 8.57 7.13 1.74
CA LEU A 169 7.57 6.40 2.54
C LEU A 169 7.85 6.48 4.03
N MET A 170 9.12 6.56 4.44
CA MET A 170 9.49 6.68 5.85
C MET A 170 9.39 8.11 6.37
N GLU A 171 9.45 9.12 5.49
CA GLU A 171 9.22 10.52 5.87
C GLU A 171 7.78 10.71 6.32
N ASP A 172 7.56 11.33 7.46
CA ASP A 172 6.23 11.62 8.03
C ASP A 172 5.35 10.36 8.22
N PHE A 173 5.96 9.17 8.37
CA PHE A 173 5.22 7.94 8.56
C PHE A 173 4.54 7.86 9.93
N PHE A 174 5.12 8.50 10.92
CA PHE A 174 4.60 8.54 12.27
C PHE A 174 4.01 9.91 12.61
N PRO A 175 2.95 9.96 13.43
CA PRO A 175 2.20 8.81 13.95
C PRO A 175 1.33 8.14 12.89
N ILE A 176 1.05 6.83 13.03
CA ILE A 176 0.18 6.07 12.11
C ILE A 176 -1.27 6.51 12.33
N GLU A 177 -1.91 6.99 11.25
CA GLU A 177 -3.26 7.56 11.28
C GLU A 177 -4.26 6.78 10.41
N CYS A 178 -3.77 6.10 9.36
CA CYS A 178 -4.61 5.41 8.39
C CYS A 178 -3.95 4.12 7.92
N HIS A 179 -4.72 3.29 7.22
CA HIS A 179 -4.21 2.09 6.56
C HIS A 179 -3.07 2.44 5.60
N LEU A 180 -2.12 1.51 5.43
CA LEU A 180 -0.90 1.71 4.66
C LEU A 180 -1.15 2.11 3.20
N ASP A 181 -2.08 1.45 2.53
CA ASP A 181 -2.49 1.76 1.17
C ASP A 181 -3.08 3.17 1.07
N LYS A 182 -3.89 3.58 2.07
CA LYS A 182 -4.42 4.94 2.14
C LYS A 182 -3.32 5.98 2.40
N TYR A 183 -2.35 5.66 3.24
CA TYR A 183 -1.18 6.51 3.45
C TYR A 183 -0.41 6.74 2.14
N MET A 184 -0.17 5.66 1.36
CA MET A 184 0.46 5.77 0.05
C MET A 184 -0.37 6.63 -0.92
N CYS A 185 -1.70 6.44 -0.98
CA CYS A 185 -2.59 7.29 -1.77
C CYS A 185 -2.48 8.76 -1.39
N LEU A 186 -2.49 9.09 -0.09
CA LEU A 186 -2.38 10.47 0.38
C LEU A 186 -1.04 11.10 0.01
N LYS A 187 0.07 10.37 0.18
CA LYS A 187 1.39 10.86 -0.25
C LYS A 187 1.45 11.13 -1.76
N GLN A 188 0.82 10.27 -2.56
CA GLN A 188 0.72 10.48 -4.01
C GLN A 188 -0.11 11.71 -4.35
N LEU A 189 -1.29 11.89 -3.73
CA LEU A 189 -2.14 13.07 -3.94
C LEU A 189 -1.43 14.38 -3.58
N LEU A 190 -0.55 14.35 -2.58
CA LEU A 190 0.28 15.48 -2.18
C LEU A 190 1.53 15.67 -3.06
N GLY A 191 1.72 14.88 -4.11
CA GLY A 191 2.90 14.94 -4.97
C GLY A 191 4.19 14.45 -4.30
N LYS A 192 4.10 13.83 -3.11
CA LYS A 192 5.25 13.34 -2.34
C LYS A 192 5.69 11.93 -2.73
N LEU A 193 4.88 11.19 -3.50
CA LEU A 193 5.17 9.82 -3.90
C LEU A 193 4.68 9.57 -5.32
N ARG A 194 5.49 8.90 -6.14
CA ARG A 194 5.14 8.49 -7.51
C ARG A 194 4.81 7.02 -7.52
N ILE A 195 3.50 6.70 -7.63
CA ILE A 195 3.03 5.32 -7.68
C ILE A 195 2.60 4.99 -9.10
N ILE A 196 3.08 3.87 -9.61
CA ILE A 196 2.74 3.37 -10.94
C ILE A 196 2.16 1.95 -10.87
N VAL A 197 1.40 1.63 -11.90
CA VAL A 197 0.89 0.29 -12.18
C VAL A 197 1.05 -0.01 -13.67
N HIS A 198 1.28 -1.27 -14.01
CA HIS A 198 1.18 -1.73 -15.37
C HIS A 198 -0.27 -2.11 -15.67
N PRO A 199 -0.90 -1.60 -16.75
CA PRO A 199 -2.34 -1.76 -16.95
C PRO A 199 -2.77 -3.19 -17.27
N THR A 200 -1.90 -3.99 -17.88
CA THR A 200 -2.21 -5.35 -18.33
C THR A 200 -1.59 -6.45 -17.45
N PHE A 201 -0.72 -6.07 -16.52
CA PHE A 201 0.01 -7.00 -15.67
C PHE A 201 -0.16 -6.66 -14.20
N LYS A 202 -0.73 -7.60 -13.45
CA LYS A 202 -0.79 -7.56 -11.98
C LYS A 202 -0.80 -8.97 -11.39
N THR A 203 -0.37 -9.08 -10.14
CA THR A 203 -0.58 -10.27 -9.32
C THR A 203 -1.87 -10.15 -8.51
N TYR A 204 -2.23 -11.19 -7.80
CA TYR A 204 -3.44 -11.24 -6.98
C TYR A 204 -3.10 -11.60 -5.54
N THR A 205 -4.04 -11.35 -4.65
CA THR A 205 -4.00 -11.79 -3.26
C THR A 205 -4.73 -13.12 -3.15
N LEU A 206 -4.13 -14.08 -2.46
CA LEU A 206 -4.77 -15.36 -2.19
C LEU A 206 -5.85 -15.20 -1.10
N PRO A 207 -6.95 -15.98 -1.13
CA PRO A 207 -8.10 -15.80 -0.25
C PRO A 207 -7.86 -16.40 1.15
N TYR A 208 -6.76 -16.01 1.80
CA TYR A 208 -6.51 -16.36 3.19
C TYR A 208 -7.27 -15.42 4.12
N GLY A 209 -7.64 -15.90 5.30
CA GLY A 209 -8.25 -15.04 6.32
C GLY A 209 -7.36 -13.85 6.67
N THR A 210 -7.96 -12.76 7.13
CA THR A 210 -7.24 -11.53 7.50
C THR A 210 -6.95 -11.45 9.00
N ASP A 211 -5.74 -11.02 9.35
CA ASP A 211 -5.34 -10.63 10.71
C ASP A 211 -5.38 -9.09 10.89
N ILE A 212 -5.73 -8.36 9.82
CA ILE A 212 -5.63 -6.90 9.77
C ILE A 212 -6.97 -6.23 10.07
N GLN A 213 -8.08 -6.83 9.66
CA GLN A 213 -9.41 -6.25 9.72
C GLN A 213 -10.36 -7.05 10.61
N LEU A 214 -11.41 -6.40 11.10
CA LEU A 214 -12.54 -7.08 11.74
C LEU A 214 -13.36 -7.82 10.67
N ASN A 215 -13.97 -8.96 11.06
CA ASN A 215 -14.82 -9.75 10.17
C ASN A 215 -16.07 -9.01 9.66
N LYS A 216 -16.42 -7.89 10.30
CA LYS A 216 -17.52 -7.00 9.88
C LYS A 216 -17.03 -5.56 9.89
N CYS A 217 -17.28 -4.85 8.78
CA CYS A 217 -17.02 -3.43 8.72
C CYS A 217 -18.02 -2.67 9.61
N SER A 218 -17.51 -1.78 10.48
CA SER A 218 -18.35 -0.95 11.36
C SER A 218 -19.13 0.14 10.60
N LEU A 219 -18.73 0.47 9.36
CA LEU A 219 -19.33 1.53 8.55
C LEU A 219 -20.39 1.04 7.57
N CYS A 220 -20.36 -0.23 7.20
CA CYS A 220 -21.26 -0.75 6.18
C CYS A 220 -21.93 -2.05 6.66
N ASN A 221 -23.26 -2.04 6.64
CA ASN A 221 -24.05 -3.26 6.71
C ASN A 221 -24.15 -3.97 5.35
N TYR A 222 -23.43 -3.49 4.34
CA TYR A 222 -23.40 -4.00 2.97
C TYR A 222 -22.01 -4.55 2.62
N PRO A 223 -21.91 -5.43 1.63
CA PRO A 223 -20.62 -5.85 1.08
C PRO A 223 -19.77 -4.62 0.73
N ASP A 224 -18.48 -4.68 1.04
CA ASP A 224 -17.53 -3.56 1.01
C ASP A 224 -17.48 -2.76 -0.31
N ASP A 225 -18.05 -3.30 -1.40
CA ASP A 225 -17.89 -2.74 -2.75
C ASP A 225 -18.84 -1.56 -3.08
N PHE A 226 -19.88 -1.31 -2.28
CA PHE A 226 -20.98 -0.45 -2.75
C PHE A 226 -20.96 1.00 -2.22
N LYS A 227 -20.52 1.24 -0.99
CA LYS A 227 -20.60 2.58 -0.37
C LYS A 227 -19.40 3.49 -0.62
N ASP A 228 -18.22 2.95 -0.79
CA ASP A 228 -17.00 3.74 -0.99
C ASP A 228 -16.98 4.46 -2.34
N GLY A 229 -17.55 3.87 -3.38
CA GLY A 229 -17.66 4.49 -4.69
C GLY A 229 -18.50 5.78 -4.70
N ILE A 230 -19.50 5.88 -3.83
CA ILE A 230 -20.40 7.06 -3.76
C ILE A 230 -19.77 8.18 -2.93
N LEU A 231 -19.12 7.87 -1.81
CA LEU A 231 -18.46 8.86 -0.97
C LEU A 231 -17.21 9.44 -1.64
N VAL A 232 -16.40 8.61 -2.27
CA VAL A 232 -15.22 9.06 -3.03
C VAL A 232 -15.63 9.93 -4.22
N LYS A 233 -16.67 9.58 -4.97
CA LYS A 233 -17.22 10.45 -6.02
C LYS A 233 -17.69 11.81 -5.50
N LYS A 234 -18.29 11.85 -4.31
CA LYS A 234 -18.76 13.11 -3.70
C LYS A 234 -17.58 14.01 -3.27
N TYR A 235 -16.51 13.45 -2.72
CA TYR A 235 -15.31 14.21 -2.33
C TYR A 235 -14.39 14.54 -3.51
N MET A 236 -14.30 13.68 -4.53
CA MET A 236 -13.53 13.98 -5.74
C MET A 236 -14.18 15.03 -6.64
N LEU A 237 -15.50 15.16 -6.61
CA LEU A 237 -16.20 16.25 -7.32
C LEU A 237 -16.05 17.62 -6.62
N VAL A 238 -15.82 17.63 -5.31
CA VAL A 238 -15.71 18.89 -4.54
C VAL A 238 -14.26 19.39 -4.48
N ALA A 239 -13.26 18.49 -4.42
CA ALA A 239 -11.85 18.88 -4.33
C ALA A 239 -11.32 19.66 -5.55
N PRO A 240 -11.61 19.29 -6.82
CA PRO A 240 -11.19 20.09 -7.97
C PRO A 240 -11.90 21.44 -8.07
N ILE A 241 -13.16 21.54 -7.62
CA ILE A 241 -13.94 22.79 -7.62
C ILE A 241 -13.41 23.76 -6.57
N THR A 242 -13.07 23.27 -5.38
CA THR A 242 -12.47 24.10 -4.31
C THR A 242 -11.04 24.51 -4.66
N TYR A 243 -10.23 23.65 -5.25
CA TYR A 243 -8.89 24.01 -5.73
C TYR A 243 -8.94 24.98 -6.91
N GLY A 244 -9.83 24.78 -7.85
CA GLY A 244 -10.06 25.71 -8.97
C GLY A 244 -10.50 27.08 -8.48
N LEU A 245 -11.43 27.18 -7.52
CA LEU A 245 -11.88 28.42 -6.91
C LEU A 245 -10.79 29.14 -6.09
N ILE A 246 -9.96 28.40 -5.36
CA ILE A 246 -8.84 28.98 -4.60
C ILE A 246 -7.77 29.52 -5.55
N ILE A 247 -7.45 28.82 -6.62
CA ILE A 247 -6.49 29.29 -7.64
C ILE A 247 -7.05 30.53 -8.35
N THR A 248 -8.32 30.55 -8.72
CA THR A 248 -8.95 31.72 -9.36
C THR A 248 -9.00 32.93 -8.43
N LEU A 249 -9.25 32.73 -7.13
CA LEU A 249 -9.22 33.80 -6.13
C LEU A 249 -7.78 34.32 -5.88
N LEU A 250 -6.78 33.44 -5.83
CA LEU A 250 -5.38 33.85 -5.60
C LEU A 250 -4.76 34.55 -6.81
N PHE A 251 -5.12 34.16 -8.03
CA PHE A 251 -4.63 34.82 -9.26
C PHE A 251 -5.52 35.98 -9.72
N GLY A 252 -6.79 36.01 -9.34
CA GLY A 252 -7.69 37.15 -9.62
C GLY A 252 -7.39 38.41 -8.80
N MET A 253 -6.70 38.29 -7.68
CA MET A 253 -6.28 39.43 -6.83
C MET A 253 -4.94 40.06 -7.23
N SER A 254 -4.24 39.52 -8.23
CA SER A 254 -2.94 40.05 -8.68
C SER A 254 -3.04 40.92 -9.94
N PHE A 255 -4.23 41.25 -10.43
CA PHE A 255 -4.46 42.08 -11.61
C PHE A 255 -5.50 43.19 -11.40
N SER A 256 -5.52 43.77 -10.23
CA SER A 256 -6.27 45.01 -9.97
C SER A 256 -5.40 46.03 -9.26
#